data_7f78f821916837e6046ff5338ec9b1d8
#
_entry.id   7f78f821916837e6046ff5338ec9b1d8
#
_cell.length_a   1.000
_cell.length_b   1.000
_cell.length_c   1.000
_cell.angle_alpha   90.00
_cell.angle_beta   90.00
_cell.angle_gamma   90.00
#
_symmetry.space_group_name_H-M   'P 1'
#
loop_
_entity.id
_entity.type
_entity.pdbx_description
1 polymer ?
#
loop_
_entity_poly.entity_id
_entity_poly.type
_entity_poly.pdbx_seq_one_letter_code
_entity_poly.pdbx_strand_id
1 'polypeptide(L)'
;MKASLIRLIMGILAFAAIAPASLDAQTSAPPAQAAPLYTAAQLDQLLAPVALHPDQLLGQILMASTYALEVVEAARWVEDPNNARLKGDQLAAALQDKDWDPSVKSLAPFPQILRMMDDRLDWMQKLGDAFLAQQNEVMDSVQRLRRQAEEAGTLQSSPQQTVTTQDQTITVEPANPNVVYVPVYDPTVVYGAWPYPDYPPYYFAQPSFVFGPPVWPGFRWGPVIDIGFFAPYCGWDHFDWEHHRIRIDRDRFYRIEGHHRPIVGDTWQHDPYHRRAGILAR
;
A
#
# COMPACT_ATOMS: atom_id res chain seq x y z
N MET A 1 -1.41 -106.78 -38.04
CA MET A 1 -0.17 -106.05 -38.39
C MET A 1 -0.38 -104.58 -38.21
N LYS A 2 0.54 -103.99 -37.47
CA LYS A 2 0.78 -102.53 -37.25
C LYS A 2 -0.18 -101.77 -36.33
N ALA A 3 0.35 -101.61 -35.11
CA ALA A 3 -0.13 -100.64 -34.10
C ALA A 3 0.11 -99.20 -34.48
N SER A 4 -0.75 -98.33 -34.04
CA SER A 4 -0.44 -96.91 -33.98
C SER A 4 -0.88 -96.34 -32.64
N LEU A 5 0.10 -95.85 -31.99
CA LEU A 5 0.08 -95.24 -30.65
C LEU A 5 -0.39 -93.82 -30.72
N ILE A 6 -1.53 -93.48 -30.09
CA ILE A 6 -2.00 -92.11 -29.94
C ILE A 6 -1.54 -91.57 -28.60
N ARG A 7 -0.60 -90.63 -28.62
CA ARG A 7 -0.15 -89.89 -27.43
C ARG A 7 -1.13 -88.74 -27.12
N LEU A 8 -1.75 -88.78 -25.95
CA LEU A 8 -2.59 -87.79 -25.39
C LEU A 8 -1.67 -86.71 -24.76
N ILE A 9 -1.69 -85.50 -25.34
CA ILE A 9 -1.02 -84.33 -24.78
C ILE A 9 -2.04 -83.54 -23.95
N MET A 10 -1.85 -83.58 -22.63
CA MET A 10 -2.60 -82.88 -21.65
C MET A 10 -2.05 -81.42 -21.57
N GLY A 11 -2.72 -80.42 -22.18
CA GLY A 11 -2.36 -79.05 -22.12
C GLY A 11 -2.84 -78.43 -20.78
N ILE A 12 -1.89 -78.02 -19.96
CA ILE A 12 -2.17 -77.25 -18.74
C ILE A 12 -2.40 -75.79 -19.15
N LEU A 13 -3.65 -75.29 -19.05
CA LEU A 13 -3.98 -73.87 -19.17
C LEU A 13 -3.64 -73.18 -17.85
N ALA A 14 -2.54 -72.44 -17.81
CA ALA A 14 -2.22 -71.49 -16.72
C ALA A 14 -3.14 -70.28 -16.86
N PHE A 15 -4.07 -70.12 -15.94
CA PHE A 15 -4.88 -68.94 -15.77
C PHE A 15 -4.03 -67.86 -15.04
N ALA A 16 -3.50 -66.89 -15.78
CA ALA A 16 -2.85 -65.71 -15.20
C ALA A 16 -3.92 -64.79 -14.64
N ALA A 17 -4.05 -64.70 -13.34
CA ALA A 17 -4.90 -63.74 -12.66
C ALA A 17 -4.24 -62.34 -12.80
N ILE A 18 -4.83 -61.47 -13.65
CA ILE A 18 -4.49 -60.08 -13.74
C ILE A 18 -5.17 -59.37 -12.53
N ALA A 19 -4.37 -59.06 -11.51
CA ALA A 19 -4.82 -58.19 -10.42
C ALA A 19 -5.02 -56.75 -10.95
N PRO A 20 -6.14 -56.08 -10.66
CA PRO A 20 -6.30 -54.68 -11.03
C PRO A 20 -5.28 -53.84 -10.21
N ALA A 21 -4.38 -53.17 -10.89
CA ALA A 21 -3.54 -52.12 -10.27
C ALA A 21 -4.46 -50.98 -9.80
N SER A 22 -4.61 -50.84 -8.50
CA SER A 22 -5.23 -49.66 -7.91
C SER A 22 -4.38 -48.46 -8.27
N LEU A 23 -4.86 -47.61 -9.19
CA LEU A 23 -4.31 -46.27 -9.34
C LEU A 23 -4.67 -45.50 -8.06
N ASP A 24 -3.73 -45.43 -7.14
CA ASP A 24 -3.80 -44.43 -6.07
C ASP A 24 -3.76 -43.06 -6.72
N ALA A 25 -4.94 -42.44 -6.83
CA ALA A 25 -5.07 -41.05 -7.16
C ALA A 25 -4.33 -40.25 -6.05
N GLN A 26 -3.08 -39.87 -6.30
CA GLN A 26 -2.39 -38.89 -5.48
C GLN A 26 -3.19 -37.60 -5.57
N THR A 27 -4.02 -37.40 -4.55
CA THR A 27 -4.64 -36.08 -4.31
C THR A 27 -3.47 -35.13 -4.06
N SER A 28 -3.08 -34.38 -5.08
CA SER A 28 -2.12 -33.28 -4.92
C SER A 28 -2.68 -32.33 -3.87
N ALA A 29 -2.01 -32.26 -2.72
CA ALA A 29 -2.32 -31.25 -1.73
C ALA A 29 -2.26 -29.88 -2.43
N PRO A 30 -3.22 -28.96 -2.13
CA PRO A 30 -3.14 -27.60 -2.64
C PRO A 30 -1.75 -27.04 -2.35
N PRO A 31 -1.15 -26.26 -3.27
CA PRO A 31 0.14 -25.65 -3.01
C PRO A 31 0.06 -24.89 -1.68
N ALA A 32 0.96 -25.18 -0.77
CA ALA A 32 1.07 -24.49 0.50
C ALA A 32 1.19 -22.99 0.17
N GLN A 33 0.22 -22.18 0.61
CA GLN A 33 0.32 -20.73 0.48
C GLN A 33 1.60 -20.31 1.18
N ALA A 34 2.46 -19.56 0.48
CA ALA A 34 3.66 -19.00 1.06
C ALA A 34 3.27 -18.21 2.33
N ALA A 35 4.02 -18.39 3.40
CA ALA A 35 3.77 -17.65 4.64
C ALA A 35 3.81 -16.14 4.33
N PRO A 36 2.91 -15.34 4.91
CA PRO A 36 2.90 -13.90 4.69
C PRO A 36 4.24 -13.28 5.12
N LEU A 37 4.69 -12.26 4.39
CA LEU A 37 5.96 -11.57 4.67
C LEU A 37 5.93 -10.88 6.05
N TYR A 38 4.77 -10.33 6.42
CA TYR A 38 4.52 -9.67 7.70
C TYR A 38 3.26 -10.23 8.37
N THR A 39 3.31 -10.41 9.68
CA THR A 39 2.13 -10.73 10.50
C THR A 39 1.22 -9.51 10.65
N ALA A 40 -0.03 -9.72 11.09
CA ALA A 40 -0.95 -8.61 11.37
C ALA A 40 -0.38 -7.60 12.38
N ALA A 41 0.29 -8.07 13.44
CA ALA A 41 0.94 -7.21 14.43
C ALA A 41 2.07 -6.35 13.83
N GLN A 42 2.86 -6.93 12.93
CA GLN A 42 3.92 -6.20 12.21
C GLN A 42 3.35 -5.19 11.23
N LEU A 43 2.25 -5.51 10.54
CA LEU A 43 1.55 -4.57 9.66
C LEU A 43 0.95 -3.42 10.46
N ASP A 44 0.30 -3.69 11.60
CA ASP A 44 -0.25 -2.65 12.46
C ASP A 44 0.87 -1.74 12.99
N GLN A 45 2.00 -2.30 13.44
CA GLN A 45 3.20 -1.54 13.81
C GLN A 45 3.68 -0.62 12.68
N LEU A 46 3.75 -1.16 11.46
CA LEU A 46 4.29 -0.49 10.28
C LEU A 46 3.38 0.65 9.79
N LEU A 47 2.05 0.44 9.85
CA LEU A 47 1.05 1.38 9.36
C LEU A 47 0.63 2.41 10.40
N ALA A 48 0.91 2.17 11.69
CA ALA A 48 0.52 3.07 12.77
C ALA A 48 0.85 4.55 12.52
N PRO A 49 2.00 4.93 11.94
CA PRO A 49 2.32 6.34 11.69
C PRO A 49 1.47 7.01 10.60
N VAL A 50 0.79 6.25 9.73
CA VAL A 50 0.14 6.80 8.54
C VAL A 50 -1.34 6.46 8.39
N ALA A 51 -1.87 5.48 9.14
CA ALA A 51 -3.23 4.96 8.97
C ALA A 51 -4.35 6.01 9.15
N LEU A 52 -4.11 7.08 9.94
CA LEU A 52 -5.10 8.15 10.19
C LEU A 52 -5.02 9.32 9.21
N HIS A 53 -4.19 9.24 8.18
CA HIS A 53 -4.19 10.24 7.11
C HIS A 53 -5.46 10.13 6.27
N PRO A 54 -5.92 11.23 5.65
CA PRO A 54 -6.99 11.19 4.65
C PRO A 54 -6.68 10.17 3.56
N ASP A 55 -7.71 9.48 3.08
CA ASP A 55 -7.60 8.34 2.16
C ASP A 55 -6.72 8.65 0.95
N GLN A 56 -6.94 9.78 0.29
CA GLN A 56 -6.14 10.18 -0.85
C GLN A 56 -4.65 10.31 -0.52
N LEU A 57 -4.31 10.93 0.62
CA LEU A 57 -2.90 11.09 1.02
C LEU A 57 -2.29 9.75 1.45
N LEU A 58 -3.06 8.91 2.14
CA LEU A 58 -2.63 7.57 2.52
C LEU A 58 -2.34 6.71 1.29
N GLY A 59 -3.22 6.73 0.28
CA GLY A 59 -3.02 6.00 -0.98
C GLY A 59 -1.71 6.40 -1.66
N GLN A 60 -1.44 7.71 -1.74
CA GLN A 60 -0.19 8.23 -2.30
C GLN A 60 1.04 7.80 -1.48
N ILE A 61 0.98 7.81 -0.15
CA ILE A 61 2.07 7.33 0.71
C ILE A 61 2.34 5.84 0.46
N LEU A 62 1.31 5.01 0.40
CA LEU A 62 1.46 3.57 0.16
C LEU A 62 2.04 3.27 -1.21
N MET A 63 1.53 3.90 -2.27
CA MET A 63 2.07 3.73 -3.62
C MET A 63 3.50 4.26 -3.73
N ALA A 64 3.77 5.48 -3.26
CA ALA A 64 5.10 6.11 -3.32
C ALA A 64 6.16 5.32 -2.53
N SER A 65 5.78 4.65 -1.43
CA SER A 65 6.71 3.82 -0.65
C SER A 65 7.33 2.69 -1.46
N THR A 66 6.71 2.28 -2.57
CA THR A 66 7.24 1.27 -3.49
C THR A 66 8.35 1.79 -4.40
N TYR A 67 8.56 3.12 -4.42
CA TYR A 67 9.53 3.85 -5.24
C TYR A 67 10.52 4.65 -4.37
N ALA A 68 11.17 3.95 -3.45
CA ALA A 68 11.98 4.55 -2.38
C ALA A 68 13.03 5.55 -2.89
N LEU A 69 13.68 5.29 -4.02
CA LEU A 69 14.68 6.20 -4.58
C LEU A 69 14.05 7.52 -5.05
N GLU A 70 12.93 7.45 -5.73
CA GLU A 70 12.23 8.65 -6.21
C GLU A 70 11.71 9.49 -5.05
N VAL A 71 11.25 8.86 -3.96
CA VAL A 71 10.87 9.58 -2.73
C VAL A 71 12.05 10.33 -2.15
N VAL A 72 13.24 9.71 -2.08
CA VAL A 72 14.47 10.38 -1.64
C VAL A 72 14.84 11.57 -2.53
N GLU A 73 14.76 11.37 -3.84
CA GLU A 73 15.02 12.44 -4.81
C GLU A 73 14.00 13.57 -4.68
N ALA A 74 12.71 13.25 -4.55
CA ALA A 74 11.65 14.22 -4.37
C ALA A 74 11.79 15.00 -3.06
N ALA A 75 12.13 14.31 -1.95
CA ALA A 75 12.36 14.96 -0.66
C ALA A 75 13.47 16.01 -0.74
N ARG A 76 14.60 15.65 -1.34
CA ARG A 76 15.73 16.57 -1.55
C ARG A 76 15.38 17.72 -2.49
N TRP A 77 14.60 17.41 -3.55
CA TRP A 77 14.20 18.41 -4.53
C TRP A 77 13.26 19.46 -3.93
N VAL A 78 12.27 19.08 -3.13
CA VAL A 78 11.35 20.01 -2.49
C VAL A 78 12.01 20.84 -1.39
N GLU A 79 13.11 20.36 -0.81
CA GLU A 79 13.89 21.06 0.22
C GLU A 79 14.91 22.04 -0.36
N ASP A 80 15.26 21.91 -1.64
CA ASP A 80 16.15 22.86 -2.30
C ASP A 80 15.57 24.28 -2.23
N PRO A 81 16.34 25.30 -1.77
CA PRO A 81 15.84 26.67 -1.62
C PRO A 81 15.20 27.28 -2.87
N ASN A 82 15.59 26.82 -4.07
CA ASN A 82 15.01 27.26 -5.32
C ASN A 82 13.60 26.67 -5.55
N ASN A 83 13.36 25.45 -5.08
CA ASN A 83 12.11 24.72 -5.28
C ASN A 83 11.14 24.87 -4.11
N ALA A 84 11.64 25.05 -2.88
CA ALA A 84 10.83 25.15 -1.66
C ALA A 84 9.79 26.31 -1.68
N ARG A 85 9.97 27.28 -2.57
CA ARG A 85 9.06 28.42 -2.78
C ARG A 85 7.98 28.14 -3.81
N LEU A 86 8.13 27.09 -4.62
CA LEU A 86 7.19 26.74 -5.67
C LEU A 86 5.88 26.26 -5.03
N LYS A 87 4.74 26.78 -5.53
CA LYS A 87 3.40 26.42 -5.08
C LYS A 87 2.42 26.45 -6.26
N GLY A 88 1.31 25.74 -6.11
CA GLY A 88 0.25 25.73 -7.11
C GLY A 88 0.77 25.40 -8.51
N ASP A 89 0.40 26.21 -9.50
CA ASP A 89 0.75 25.99 -10.91
C ASP A 89 2.26 26.01 -11.17
N GLN A 90 3.04 26.76 -10.40
CA GLN A 90 4.50 26.78 -10.54
C GLN A 90 5.11 25.47 -10.11
N LEU A 91 4.64 24.89 -9.00
CA LEU A 91 5.06 23.57 -8.56
C LEU A 91 4.61 22.51 -9.56
N ALA A 92 3.36 22.56 -10.01
CA ALA A 92 2.82 21.64 -11.00
C ALA A 92 3.64 21.65 -12.31
N ALA A 93 4.00 22.84 -12.82
CA ALA A 93 4.83 22.97 -14.02
C ALA A 93 6.24 22.39 -13.82
N ALA A 94 6.86 22.66 -12.66
CA ALA A 94 8.20 22.15 -12.37
C ALA A 94 8.28 20.61 -12.20
N LEU A 95 7.15 19.97 -11.89
CA LEU A 95 7.05 18.51 -11.75
C LEU A 95 6.81 17.79 -13.09
N GLN A 96 6.41 18.51 -14.15
CA GLN A 96 6.18 17.88 -15.45
C GLN A 96 7.46 17.24 -16.00
N ASP A 97 8.62 17.89 -15.79
CA ASP A 97 9.91 17.43 -16.26
C ASP A 97 10.56 16.37 -15.35
N LYS A 98 9.89 15.94 -14.27
CA LYS A 98 10.39 14.91 -13.40
C LYS A 98 9.92 13.54 -13.86
N ASP A 99 10.86 12.61 -13.94
CA ASP A 99 10.60 11.22 -14.29
C ASP A 99 10.31 10.41 -12.99
N TRP A 100 9.31 10.89 -12.23
CA TRP A 100 8.84 10.24 -11.01
C TRP A 100 7.45 9.66 -11.20
N ASP A 101 7.17 8.57 -10.50
CA ASP A 101 5.82 8.00 -10.45
C ASP A 101 4.78 9.07 -10.02
N PRO A 102 3.56 9.04 -10.57
CA PRO A 102 2.50 9.96 -10.19
C PRO A 102 2.26 10.07 -8.68
N SER A 103 2.39 8.96 -7.92
CA SER A 103 2.24 8.99 -6.45
C SER A 103 3.32 9.82 -5.78
N VAL A 104 4.56 9.75 -6.26
CA VAL A 104 5.68 10.56 -5.74
C VAL A 104 5.49 12.04 -6.10
N LYS A 105 5.10 12.35 -7.35
CA LYS A 105 4.78 13.73 -7.78
C LYS A 105 3.66 14.33 -6.93
N SER A 106 2.64 13.53 -6.61
CA SER A 106 1.49 13.94 -5.79
C SER A 106 1.85 14.27 -4.35
N LEU A 107 2.97 13.74 -3.84
CA LEU A 107 3.48 14.07 -2.51
C LEU A 107 4.31 15.36 -2.46
N ALA A 108 4.68 15.96 -3.60
CA ALA A 108 5.49 17.17 -3.61
C ALA A 108 4.88 18.38 -2.84
N PRO A 109 3.56 18.59 -2.81
CA PRO A 109 2.93 19.61 -1.96
C PRO A 109 3.04 19.32 -0.45
N PHE A 110 3.45 18.11 -0.08
CA PHE A 110 3.53 17.61 1.29
C PHE A 110 4.99 17.34 1.71
N PRO A 111 5.88 18.35 1.74
CA PRO A 111 7.31 18.15 2.00
C PRO A 111 7.59 17.47 3.34
N GLN A 112 6.72 17.66 4.34
CA GLN A 112 6.83 17.00 5.64
C GLN A 112 6.60 15.48 5.55
N ILE A 113 5.77 15.01 4.61
CA ILE A 113 5.54 13.59 4.37
C ILE A 113 6.75 12.99 3.64
N LEU A 114 7.22 13.65 2.58
CA LEU A 114 8.43 13.22 1.87
C LEU A 114 9.64 13.14 2.80
N ARG A 115 9.82 14.15 3.68
CA ARG A 115 10.88 14.15 4.70
C ARG A 115 10.72 12.99 5.68
N MET A 116 9.51 12.75 6.20
CA MET A 116 9.26 11.63 7.10
C MET A 116 9.65 10.29 6.45
N MET A 117 9.35 10.12 5.15
CA MET A 117 9.70 8.92 4.40
C MET A 117 11.21 8.82 4.15
N ASP A 118 11.88 9.93 3.79
CA ASP A 118 13.34 9.97 3.56
C ASP A 118 14.13 9.75 4.85
N ASP A 119 13.75 10.38 5.95
CA ASP A 119 14.40 10.22 7.28
C ASP A 119 14.26 8.79 7.84
N ARG A 120 13.34 7.97 7.29
CA ARG A 120 12.99 6.64 7.77
C ARG A 120 13.00 5.60 6.66
N LEU A 121 14.09 5.53 5.90
CA LEU A 121 14.22 4.68 4.71
C LEU A 121 13.89 3.21 4.99
N ASP A 122 14.36 2.65 6.11
CA ASP A 122 14.07 1.26 6.47
C ASP A 122 12.58 1.02 6.68
N TRP A 123 11.89 1.97 7.32
CA TRP A 123 10.45 1.91 7.52
C TRP A 123 9.72 2.05 6.18
N MET A 124 10.08 3.03 5.37
CA MET A 124 9.49 3.27 4.06
C MET A 124 9.62 2.06 3.12
N GLN A 125 10.83 1.45 3.07
CA GLN A 125 11.06 0.25 2.27
C GLN A 125 10.19 -0.93 2.73
N LYS A 126 10.11 -1.17 4.05
CA LYS A 126 9.23 -2.20 4.61
C LYS A 126 7.76 -1.95 4.28
N LEU A 127 7.32 -0.68 4.31
CA LEU A 127 5.95 -0.29 3.95
C LEU A 127 5.67 -0.60 2.47
N GLY A 128 6.59 -0.25 1.58
CA GLY A 128 6.50 -0.55 0.15
C GLY A 128 6.51 -2.05 -0.15
N ASP A 129 7.39 -2.80 0.51
CA ASP A 129 7.45 -4.27 0.35
C ASP A 129 6.18 -4.94 0.87
N ALA A 130 5.63 -4.48 2.01
CA ALA A 130 4.36 -4.96 2.53
C ALA A 130 3.21 -4.67 1.57
N PHE A 131 3.15 -3.45 1.03
CA PHE A 131 2.08 -3.05 0.11
C PHE A 131 2.13 -3.83 -1.21
N LEU A 132 3.31 -4.15 -1.73
CA LEU A 132 3.47 -4.97 -2.93
C LEU A 132 3.14 -6.45 -2.70
N ALA A 133 3.49 -7.00 -1.53
CA ALA A 133 3.36 -8.42 -1.26
C ALA A 133 2.01 -8.80 -0.64
N GLN A 134 1.39 -7.89 0.12
CA GLN A 134 0.26 -8.16 1.02
C GLN A 134 -0.73 -6.98 1.03
N GLN A 135 -1.13 -6.48 -0.14
CA GLN A 135 -2.00 -5.30 -0.26
C GLN A 135 -3.30 -5.44 0.52
N ASN A 136 -3.93 -6.62 0.49
CA ASN A 136 -5.18 -6.88 1.21
C ASN A 136 -4.99 -6.73 2.72
N GLU A 137 -3.96 -7.38 3.27
CA GLU A 137 -3.68 -7.35 4.69
C GLU A 137 -3.21 -5.96 5.16
N VAL A 138 -2.54 -5.20 4.28
CA VAL A 138 -2.19 -3.79 4.53
C VAL A 138 -3.46 -2.94 4.67
N MET A 139 -4.42 -3.09 3.76
CA MET A 139 -5.68 -2.35 3.81
C MET A 139 -6.53 -2.76 5.01
N ASP A 140 -6.58 -4.06 5.35
CA ASP A 140 -7.23 -4.55 6.56
C ASP A 140 -6.59 -3.98 7.84
N SER A 141 -5.26 -3.85 7.85
CA SER A 141 -4.54 -3.26 8.97
C SER A 141 -4.88 -1.77 9.16
N VAL A 142 -4.97 -1.01 8.07
CA VAL A 142 -5.43 0.40 8.13
C VAL A 142 -6.83 0.47 8.77
N GLN A 143 -7.75 -0.40 8.36
CA GLN A 143 -9.10 -0.41 8.91
C GLN A 143 -9.13 -0.84 10.40
N ARG A 144 -8.27 -1.78 10.83
CA ARG A 144 -8.14 -2.13 12.26
C ARG A 144 -7.66 -0.93 13.08
N LEU A 145 -6.62 -0.25 12.62
CA LEU A 145 -6.05 0.92 13.29
C LEU A 145 -7.06 2.07 13.38
N ARG A 146 -7.83 2.32 12.30
CA ARG A 146 -8.88 3.34 12.31
C ARG A 146 -9.98 3.01 13.31
N ARG A 147 -10.41 1.74 13.41
CA ARG A 147 -11.37 1.33 14.45
C ARG A 147 -10.82 1.55 15.86
N GLN A 148 -9.57 1.19 16.12
CA GLN A 148 -8.94 1.46 17.42
C GLN A 148 -8.91 2.95 17.76
N ALA A 149 -8.58 3.80 16.78
CA ALA A 149 -8.56 5.25 16.98
C ALA A 149 -9.98 5.83 17.16
N GLU A 150 -10.98 5.31 16.45
CA GLU A 150 -12.40 5.68 16.65
C GLU A 150 -12.89 5.28 18.05
N GLU A 151 -12.63 4.05 18.48
CA GLU A 151 -12.95 3.54 19.83
C GLU A 151 -12.21 4.33 20.94
N ALA A 152 -10.97 4.76 20.69
CA ALA A 152 -10.21 5.62 21.61
C ALA A 152 -10.68 7.09 21.58
N GLY A 153 -11.60 7.45 20.67
CA GLY A 153 -12.13 8.81 20.54
C GLY A 153 -11.15 9.80 19.91
N THR A 154 -10.14 9.32 19.21
CA THR A 154 -9.07 10.15 18.57
C THR A 154 -9.22 10.25 17.05
N LEU A 155 -10.16 9.53 16.44
CA LEU A 155 -10.53 9.63 15.05
C LEU A 155 -12.02 10.01 14.95
N GLN A 156 -12.28 11.28 14.65
CA GLN A 156 -13.63 11.84 14.57
C GLN A 156 -13.72 12.86 13.45
N SER A 157 -14.95 13.12 12.98
CA SER A 157 -15.22 14.23 12.09
C SER A 157 -14.97 15.58 12.79
N SER A 158 -14.47 16.54 12.03
CA SER A 158 -14.16 17.90 12.49
C SER A 158 -14.33 18.88 11.33
N PRO A 159 -14.17 20.20 11.52
CA PRO A 159 -14.12 21.14 10.42
C PRO A 159 -12.98 20.88 9.40
N GLN A 160 -12.00 20.05 9.74
CA GLN A 160 -10.83 19.73 8.93
C GLN A 160 -10.96 18.43 8.14
N GLN A 161 -11.69 17.46 8.70
CA GLN A 161 -11.88 16.15 8.06
C GLN A 161 -13.30 15.61 8.29
N THR A 162 -13.76 14.81 7.35
CA THR A 162 -14.97 14.00 7.48
C THR A 162 -14.55 12.55 7.69
N VAL A 163 -14.99 11.95 8.80
CA VAL A 163 -14.83 10.52 9.07
C VAL A 163 -16.20 9.88 8.88
N THR A 164 -16.27 8.90 7.99
CA THR A 164 -17.52 8.18 7.70
C THR A 164 -17.29 6.69 7.97
N THR A 165 -18.16 6.10 8.76
CA THR A 165 -18.18 4.65 9.01
C THR A 165 -19.39 4.06 8.31
N GLN A 166 -19.15 3.19 7.33
CA GLN A 166 -20.19 2.44 6.64
C GLN A 166 -19.85 0.96 6.70
N ASP A 167 -20.78 0.18 7.26
CA ASP A 167 -20.57 -1.23 7.59
C ASP A 167 -19.35 -1.40 8.52
N GLN A 168 -18.23 -1.86 8.01
CA GLN A 168 -16.98 -2.02 8.77
C GLN A 168 -15.84 -1.17 8.19
N THR A 169 -16.15 -0.32 7.23
CA THR A 169 -15.19 0.52 6.52
C THR A 169 -15.23 1.93 7.07
N ILE A 170 -14.09 2.42 7.50
CA ILE A 170 -13.90 3.82 7.94
C ILE A 170 -13.14 4.56 6.86
N THR A 171 -13.75 5.59 6.28
CA THR A 171 -13.11 6.51 5.34
C THR A 171 -12.77 7.83 6.01
N VAL A 172 -11.66 8.40 5.65
CA VAL A 172 -11.20 9.70 6.13
C VAL A 172 -10.97 10.62 4.93
N GLU A 173 -11.76 11.66 4.83
CA GLU A 173 -11.71 12.61 3.72
C GLU A 173 -11.50 14.04 4.24
N PRO A 174 -10.86 14.94 3.48
CA PRO A 174 -10.85 16.34 3.79
C PRO A 174 -12.29 16.90 3.85
N ALA A 175 -12.63 17.70 4.86
CA ALA A 175 -13.95 18.36 4.94
C ALA A 175 -14.15 19.37 3.80
N ASN A 176 -13.06 19.98 3.30
CA ASN A 176 -13.03 20.76 2.07
C ASN A 176 -12.15 20.04 1.04
N PRO A 177 -12.70 19.65 -0.13
CA PRO A 177 -11.95 18.87 -1.12
C PRO A 177 -10.72 19.58 -1.72
N ASN A 178 -10.60 20.89 -1.52
CA ASN A 178 -9.47 21.68 -2.00
C ASN A 178 -8.38 21.88 -0.95
N VAL A 179 -8.59 21.42 0.30
CA VAL A 179 -7.69 21.72 1.41
C VAL A 179 -7.43 20.47 2.23
N VAL A 180 -6.18 20.06 2.31
CA VAL A 180 -5.75 18.95 3.17
C VAL A 180 -5.09 19.51 4.43
N TYR A 181 -5.67 19.17 5.57
CA TYR A 181 -5.02 19.33 6.87
C TYR A 181 -4.22 18.04 7.14
N VAL A 182 -2.91 18.16 7.21
CA VAL A 182 -2.07 16.96 7.42
C VAL A 182 -2.11 16.56 8.89
N PRO A 183 -2.55 15.34 9.21
CA PRO A 183 -2.54 14.86 10.59
C PRO A 183 -1.10 14.74 11.12
N VAL A 184 -0.90 15.13 12.37
CA VAL A 184 0.33 14.88 13.12
C VAL A 184 -0.07 14.27 14.44
N TYR A 185 0.29 13.01 14.67
CA TYR A 185 -0.16 12.29 15.85
C TYR A 185 0.92 11.39 16.44
N ASP A 186 0.71 11.01 17.69
CA ASP A 186 1.53 10.06 18.41
C ASP A 186 0.87 8.67 18.36
N PRO A 187 1.41 7.72 17.60
CA PRO A 187 0.85 6.39 17.48
C PRO A 187 0.79 5.60 18.78
N THR A 188 1.59 5.99 19.79
CA THR A 188 1.55 5.35 21.12
C THR A 188 0.37 5.81 21.98
N VAL A 189 -0.35 6.84 21.54
CA VAL A 189 -1.47 7.46 22.26
C VAL A 189 -2.78 7.31 21.51
N VAL A 190 -2.80 7.62 20.19
CA VAL A 190 -4.05 7.74 19.42
C VAL A 190 -4.82 6.45 19.27
N TYR A 191 -4.18 5.30 19.34
CA TYR A 191 -4.83 3.99 19.22
C TYR A 191 -5.29 3.41 20.57
N GLY A 192 -5.20 4.16 21.67
CA GLY A 192 -5.49 3.65 23.00
C GLY A 192 -4.55 2.53 23.44
N ALA A 193 -5.08 1.47 24.04
CA ALA A 193 -4.28 0.34 24.50
C ALA A 193 -3.75 -0.46 23.30
N TRP A 194 -2.43 -0.42 23.11
CA TRP A 194 -1.78 -1.15 22.01
C TRP A 194 -1.75 -2.66 22.27
N PRO A 195 -2.27 -3.51 21.36
CA PRO A 195 -2.47 -4.93 21.64
C PRO A 195 -1.21 -5.80 21.49
N TYR A 196 -0.11 -5.27 20.93
CA TYR A 196 1.09 -6.04 20.58
C TYR A 196 2.35 -5.51 21.27
N PRO A 197 2.65 -5.92 22.52
CA PRO A 197 3.82 -5.42 23.26
C PRO A 197 5.14 -5.67 22.56
N ASP A 198 5.26 -6.80 21.83
CA ASP A 198 6.48 -7.17 21.09
C ASP A 198 6.66 -6.39 19.77
N TYR A 199 5.62 -5.72 19.31
CA TYR A 199 5.60 -4.92 18.09
C TYR A 199 5.01 -3.54 18.40
N PRO A 200 5.66 -2.72 19.22
CA PRO A 200 5.17 -1.37 19.51
C PRO A 200 5.08 -0.53 18.23
N PRO A 201 4.14 0.42 18.13
CA PRO A 201 3.98 1.24 16.93
C PRO A 201 5.26 2.03 16.66
N TYR A 202 5.61 2.20 15.38
CA TYR A 202 6.67 3.14 15.03
C TYR A 202 6.25 4.55 15.47
N TYR A 203 7.16 5.21 16.20
CA TYR A 203 7.00 6.60 16.60
C TYR A 203 8.07 7.45 15.92
N PHE A 204 7.62 8.49 15.26
CA PHE A 204 8.49 9.50 14.66
C PHE A 204 8.34 10.79 15.45
N ALA A 205 9.47 11.39 15.80
CA ALA A 205 9.47 12.64 16.55
C ALA A 205 8.62 13.69 15.82
N GLN A 206 7.74 14.35 16.56
CA GLN A 206 6.85 15.37 16.00
C GLN A 206 7.68 16.52 15.43
N PRO A 207 7.35 17.02 14.22
CA PRO A 207 8.02 18.17 13.67
C PRO A 207 7.89 19.39 14.60
N SER A 208 8.96 20.16 14.74
CA SER A 208 8.99 21.37 15.60
C SER A 208 8.04 22.48 15.14
N PHE A 209 7.48 22.39 13.93
CA PHE A 209 6.55 23.39 13.37
C PHE A 209 5.07 23.07 13.63
N VAL A 210 4.76 22.05 14.45
CA VAL A 210 3.39 21.76 14.84
C VAL A 210 2.97 22.70 15.96
N PHE A 211 2.15 23.68 15.62
CA PHE A 211 1.68 24.70 16.54
C PHE A 211 0.26 24.41 16.98
N GLY A 212 -0.06 24.78 18.21
CA GLY A 212 -1.41 24.68 18.77
C GLY A 212 -1.61 23.49 19.74
N PRO A 213 -2.70 23.54 20.51
CA PRO A 213 -3.06 22.47 21.44
C PRO A 213 -3.44 21.19 20.68
N PRO A 214 -3.36 20.01 21.32
CA PRO A 214 -3.95 18.79 20.77
C PRO A 214 -5.45 18.98 20.54
N VAL A 215 -5.95 18.46 19.41
CA VAL A 215 -7.39 18.45 19.10
C VAL A 215 -8.03 17.25 19.83
N TRP A 216 -7.30 16.14 19.82
CA TRP A 216 -7.59 14.95 20.63
C TRP A 216 -6.32 14.47 21.33
N PRO A 217 -6.39 13.56 22.28
CA PRO A 217 -5.20 13.00 22.93
C PRO A 217 -4.22 12.45 21.88
N GLY A 218 -3.00 12.94 21.89
CA GLY A 218 -1.96 12.55 20.93
C GLY A 218 -2.14 13.00 19.49
N PHE A 219 -3.18 13.79 19.16
CA PHE A 219 -3.49 14.21 17.78
C PHE A 219 -3.53 15.73 17.64
N ARG A 220 -2.92 16.24 16.58
CA ARG A 220 -2.87 17.66 16.21
C ARG A 220 -3.03 17.82 14.70
N TRP A 221 -3.44 19.00 14.26
CA TRP A 221 -3.32 19.37 12.86
C TRP A 221 -1.94 19.97 12.58
N GLY A 222 -1.30 19.48 11.54
CA GLY A 222 -0.07 20.00 10.99
C GLY A 222 -0.32 21.06 9.91
N PRO A 223 0.55 21.17 8.92
CA PRO A 223 0.40 22.13 7.84
C PRO A 223 -0.92 21.98 7.08
N VAL A 224 -1.45 23.11 6.64
CA VAL A 224 -2.63 23.21 5.78
C VAL A 224 -2.13 23.35 4.35
N ILE A 225 -2.53 22.42 3.49
CA ILE A 225 -2.12 22.40 2.09
C ILE A 225 -3.34 22.67 1.21
N ASP A 226 -3.29 23.77 0.48
CA ASP A 226 -4.28 24.06 -0.56
C ASP A 226 -3.90 23.26 -1.81
N ILE A 227 -4.69 22.23 -2.09
CA ILE A 227 -4.52 21.35 -3.24
C ILE A 227 -5.34 21.75 -4.45
N GLY A 228 -6.23 22.77 -4.32
CA GLY A 228 -7.05 23.25 -5.42
C GLY A 228 -6.22 23.77 -6.60
N PHE A 229 -5.11 24.45 -6.31
CA PHE A 229 -4.13 24.89 -7.32
C PHE A 229 -3.18 23.77 -7.79
N PHE A 230 -3.23 22.60 -7.16
CA PHE A 230 -2.43 21.42 -7.51
C PHE A 230 -3.29 20.30 -8.10
N ALA A 231 -4.48 20.64 -8.54
CA ALA A 231 -5.50 19.72 -9.05
C ALA A 231 -5.02 18.69 -10.10
N PRO A 232 -4.03 18.98 -10.99
CA PRO A 232 -3.54 17.96 -11.92
C PRO A 232 -2.98 16.70 -11.24
N TYR A 233 -2.37 16.86 -10.06
CA TYR A 233 -1.70 15.78 -9.31
C TYR A 233 -2.53 15.22 -8.15
N CYS A 234 -3.76 15.71 -7.97
CA CYS A 234 -4.64 15.27 -6.88
C CYS A 234 -5.90 14.60 -7.42
N GLY A 235 -6.51 13.68 -6.65
CA GLY A 235 -7.81 13.09 -6.97
C GLY A 235 -7.80 12.18 -8.21
N TRP A 236 -6.65 11.61 -8.55
CA TRP A 236 -6.54 10.59 -9.59
C TRP A 236 -6.63 9.18 -9.04
N ASP A 237 -6.50 9.00 -7.73
CA ASP A 237 -6.57 7.74 -7.02
C ASP A 237 -7.67 7.76 -5.94
N HIS A 238 -8.23 6.61 -5.65
CA HIS A 238 -9.14 6.41 -4.53
C HIS A 238 -9.15 4.94 -4.10
N PHE A 239 -9.39 4.70 -2.79
CA PHE A 239 -9.51 3.35 -2.27
C PHE A 239 -10.85 2.72 -2.66
N ASP A 240 -10.78 1.50 -3.15
CA ASP A 240 -11.88 0.55 -3.20
C ASP A 240 -11.64 -0.45 -2.04
N TRP A 241 -12.08 -0.04 -0.84
CA TRP A 241 -11.84 -0.79 0.40
C TRP A 241 -12.44 -2.19 0.37
N GLU A 242 -13.61 -2.34 -0.28
CA GLU A 242 -14.31 -3.61 -0.39
C GLU A 242 -13.50 -4.66 -1.19
N HIS A 243 -12.79 -4.21 -2.22
CA HIS A 243 -12.00 -5.09 -3.07
C HIS A 243 -10.50 -5.00 -2.83
N HIS A 244 -10.07 -4.33 -1.76
CA HIS A 244 -8.66 -4.17 -1.35
C HIS A 244 -7.77 -3.65 -2.46
N ARG A 245 -8.18 -2.60 -3.16
CA ARG A 245 -7.42 -2.03 -4.28
C ARG A 245 -7.49 -0.51 -4.30
N ILE A 246 -6.52 0.10 -4.97
CA ILE A 246 -6.56 1.51 -5.31
C ILE A 246 -7.00 1.63 -6.76
N ARG A 247 -8.12 2.32 -6.98
CA ARG A 247 -8.61 2.66 -8.32
C ARG A 247 -7.97 3.96 -8.77
N ILE A 248 -7.79 4.09 -10.09
CA ILE A 248 -7.19 5.25 -10.72
C ILE A 248 -8.09 5.84 -11.80
N ASP A 249 -8.14 7.17 -11.86
CA ASP A 249 -8.58 7.90 -13.04
C ASP A 249 -7.45 7.87 -14.09
N ARG A 250 -7.61 7.01 -15.10
CA ARG A 250 -6.58 6.74 -16.11
C ARG A 250 -6.18 7.99 -16.88
N ASP A 251 -7.13 8.87 -17.20
CA ASP A 251 -6.84 10.07 -17.98
C ASP A 251 -6.03 11.07 -17.17
N ARG A 252 -6.29 11.18 -15.87
CA ARG A 252 -5.47 11.98 -14.96
C ARG A 252 -4.12 11.36 -14.73
N PHE A 253 -4.06 10.06 -14.47
CA PHE A 253 -2.81 9.33 -14.26
C PHE A 253 -1.84 9.51 -15.43
N TYR A 254 -2.30 9.28 -16.67
CA TYR A 254 -1.46 9.44 -17.86
C TYR A 254 -0.98 10.87 -18.09
N ARG A 255 -1.78 11.89 -17.73
CA ARG A 255 -1.32 13.28 -17.81
C ARG A 255 -0.20 13.60 -16.84
N ILE A 256 -0.13 12.90 -15.72
CA ILE A 256 0.92 13.09 -14.70
C ILE A 256 2.17 12.29 -15.04
N GLU A 257 1.99 11.05 -15.49
CA GLU A 257 3.08 10.10 -15.76
C GLU A 257 3.95 10.57 -16.91
N GLY A 258 3.36 11.09 -17.99
CA GLY A 258 4.07 11.57 -19.16
C GLY A 258 4.63 10.46 -20.09
N HIS A 259 4.78 9.24 -19.60
CA HIS A 259 5.24 8.08 -20.36
C HIS A 259 4.10 7.07 -20.45
N HIS A 260 3.67 6.73 -21.66
CA HIS A 260 2.46 5.92 -21.89
C HIS A 260 2.72 4.42 -21.72
N ARG A 261 2.81 3.96 -20.50
CA ARG A 261 2.64 2.53 -20.23
C ARG A 261 1.15 2.18 -20.32
N PRO A 262 0.73 1.18 -21.12
CA PRO A 262 -0.66 0.74 -21.13
C PRO A 262 -1.05 0.17 -19.77
N ILE A 263 -1.88 0.86 -19.01
CA ILE A 263 -2.51 0.31 -17.81
C ILE A 263 -3.74 -0.48 -18.26
N VAL A 264 -3.82 -1.74 -17.88
CA VAL A 264 -4.98 -2.59 -18.12
C VAL A 264 -5.95 -2.42 -16.96
N GLY A 265 -7.16 -1.91 -17.26
CA GLY A 265 -8.17 -1.65 -16.23
C GLY A 265 -8.03 -0.28 -15.57
N ASP A 266 -8.65 -0.13 -14.41
CA ASP A 266 -8.75 1.09 -13.61
C ASP A 266 -8.13 0.91 -12.19
N THR A 267 -7.30 -0.10 -12.03
CA THR A 267 -6.64 -0.41 -10.76
C THR A 267 -5.16 -0.08 -10.87
N TRP A 268 -4.62 0.60 -9.85
CA TRP A 268 -3.20 0.87 -9.77
C TRP A 268 -2.37 -0.41 -9.81
N GLN A 269 -1.30 -0.36 -10.55
CA GLN A 269 -0.33 -1.44 -10.66
C GLN A 269 1.08 -0.85 -10.53
N HIS A 270 1.89 -1.48 -9.70
CA HIS A 270 3.29 -1.10 -9.56
C HIS A 270 4.03 -1.11 -10.90
N ASP A 271 4.77 -0.03 -11.20
CA ASP A 271 5.63 0.05 -12.36
C ASP A 271 7.09 -0.25 -12.00
N PRO A 272 7.62 -1.42 -12.43
CA PRO A 272 9.02 -1.75 -12.18
C PRO A 272 10.03 -0.79 -12.82
N TYR A 273 9.63 -0.01 -13.84
CA TYR A 273 10.49 1.01 -14.45
C TYR A 273 10.93 2.04 -13.41
N HIS A 274 10.00 2.60 -12.68
CA HIS A 274 10.27 3.59 -11.63
C HIS A 274 11.07 3.03 -10.45
N ARG A 275 11.00 1.74 -10.18
CA ARG A 275 11.83 1.08 -9.16
C ARG A 275 13.30 0.96 -9.60
N ARG A 276 13.59 0.92 -10.92
CA ARG A 276 14.92 0.67 -11.51
C ARG A 276 15.63 1.93 -11.97
N ALA A 277 14.94 3.05 -12.15
CA ALA A 277 15.49 4.28 -12.73
C ALA A 277 16.77 4.73 -12.02
N GLY A 278 16.89 4.52 -10.71
CA GLY A 278 18.08 4.86 -9.94
C GLY A 278 19.31 3.94 -10.16
N ILE A 279 19.15 2.76 -10.76
CA ILE A 279 20.25 1.82 -11.01
C ILE A 279 20.91 2.09 -12.39
N LEU A 280 20.16 2.67 -13.32
CA LEU A 280 20.60 2.90 -14.70
C LEU A 280 21.15 4.32 -14.95
N ALA A 281 21.00 5.24 -13.99
CA ALA A 281 21.51 6.62 -14.08
C ALA A 281 22.93 6.81 -13.52
N ARG A 282 23.73 5.74 -13.40
CA ARG A 282 25.16 5.78 -13.04
C ARG A 282 26.05 5.30 -14.15
#